data_536f1599bb654979893f0bbfbc88c233
#
_entry.id   536f1599bb654979893f0bbfbc88c233
#
_cell.length_a   1.000
_cell.length_b   1.000
_cell.length_c   1.000
_cell.angle_alpha   90.00
_cell.angle_beta   90.00
_cell.angle_gamma   90.00
#
_symmetry.space_group_name_H-M   'P 1'
#
loop_
_entity.id
_entity.type
_entity.pdbx_description
1 polymer ?
#
loop_
_entity_poly.entity_id
_entity_poly.type
_entity_poly.pdbx_seq_one_letter_code
_entity_poly.pdbx_strand_id
1 'polypeptide(L)'
;MAIKSKKAIKISQKHLLGIQDLSVNDVNIILNEASKFIELNKSKNKKLDILKGKTQINLFFEPSTRTQSSFELAGKRLGADVMSMNITNSAIKKGETLIDTAMTLNAMHPDIIVIRHQDSGACNLLSQKVNCAVLNAGDGRREHPTQALLDALTIINRRKKIEGLKIAICGDILHSRVARSNIYLLNMLGAEVNIVAPTNLMPNEIERFGVNIFSDMKKGVKDCDIVMMLRLQNERMTSSFLSSNREYYEYYGLTPDKIKFAKEDALKMHPGPMNRGIEIDTNLADDINKSVIKEQVELGVAVRMACLKIFCE
;
A
#
# COMPACT_ATOMS: atom_id res chain seq x y z
N MET A 1 -32.47 18.66 21.79
CA MET A 1 -31.29 19.13 21.01
C MET A 1 -31.15 18.26 19.77
N ALA A 2 -31.44 18.83 18.60
CA ALA A 2 -31.35 18.08 17.34
C ALA A 2 -29.86 17.73 17.04
N ILE A 3 -29.61 16.47 16.90
CA ILE A 3 -28.30 15.95 16.44
C ILE A 3 -28.14 16.46 15.02
N LYS A 4 -27.25 17.44 14.80
CA LYS A 4 -26.81 17.84 13.45
C LYS A 4 -26.35 16.59 12.73
N SER A 5 -27.06 16.18 11.67
CA SER A 5 -26.66 15.09 10.80
C SER A 5 -25.26 15.41 10.28
N LYS A 6 -24.27 14.63 10.69
CA LYS A 6 -22.95 14.68 10.06
C LYS A 6 -23.18 14.34 8.59
N LYS A 7 -22.84 15.27 7.67
CA LYS A 7 -22.85 15.01 6.24
C LYS A 7 -22.10 13.70 6.00
N ALA A 8 -22.77 12.71 5.42
CA ALA A 8 -22.14 11.45 5.03
C ALA A 8 -20.95 11.78 4.13
N ILE A 9 -19.80 11.20 4.44
CA ILE A 9 -18.58 11.34 3.63
C ILE A 9 -18.83 10.50 2.39
N LYS A 10 -19.16 11.13 1.25
CA LYS A 10 -19.51 10.41 0.03
C LYS A 10 -18.31 10.37 -0.91
N ILE A 11 -17.80 9.18 -1.16
CA ILE A 11 -16.82 8.88 -2.19
C ILE A 11 -17.55 8.42 -3.47
N SER A 12 -16.92 8.59 -4.63
CA SER A 12 -17.54 8.26 -5.92
C SER A 12 -17.65 6.75 -6.17
N GLN A 13 -16.79 5.96 -5.53
CA GLN A 13 -16.65 4.53 -5.76
C GLN A 13 -17.29 3.69 -4.66
N LYS A 14 -17.91 2.56 -5.05
CA LYS A 14 -18.43 1.54 -4.11
C LYS A 14 -17.32 0.66 -3.53
N HIS A 15 -16.24 0.45 -4.27
CA HIS A 15 -15.14 -0.43 -3.93
C HIS A 15 -13.81 0.34 -3.99
N LEU A 16 -12.79 -0.11 -3.26
CA LEU A 16 -11.42 0.38 -3.37
C LEU A 16 -10.57 -0.69 -4.07
N LEU A 17 -10.60 -0.74 -5.39
CA LEU A 17 -9.88 -1.74 -6.19
C LEU A 17 -8.50 -1.28 -6.64
N GLY A 18 -8.31 0.02 -6.90
CA GLY A 18 -7.06 0.62 -7.33
C GLY A 18 -7.03 2.12 -7.05
N ILE A 19 -5.86 2.72 -7.24
CA ILE A 19 -5.69 4.18 -7.19
C ILE A 19 -6.25 4.82 -8.47
N GLN A 20 -6.15 4.13 -9.59
CA GLN A 20 -6.64 4.63 -10.88
C GLN A 20 -8.14 4.97 -10.89
N ASP A 21 -8.92 4.29 -10.03
CA ASP A 21 -10.37 4.48 -9.94
C ASP A 21 -10.77 5.68 -9.05
N LEU A 22 -9.80 6.30 -8.36
CA LEU A 22 -10.03 7.41 -7.45
C LEU A 22 -9.75 8.76 -8.11
N SER A 23 -10.54 9.76 -7.75
CA SER A 23 -10.24 11.16 -8.01
C SER A 23 -9.31 11.75 -6.94
N VAL A 24 -8.67 12.90 -7.24
CA VAL A 24 -7.91 13.67 -6.24
C VAL A 24 -8.77 14.00 -5.01
N ASN A 25 -10.07 14.30 -5.23
CA ASN A 25 -11.00 14.57 -4.14
C ASN A 25 -11.22 13.34 -3.25
N ASP A 26 -11.40 12.15 -3.85
CA ASP A 26 -11.57 10.90 -3.10
C ASP A 26 -10.32 10.58 -2.26
N VAL A 27 -9.14 10.76 -2.85
CA VAL A 27 -7.85 10.62 -2.13
C VAL A 27 -7.78 11.57 -0.94
N ASN A 28 -8.11 12.84 -1.15
CA ASN A 28 -8.09 13.84 -0.07
C ASN A 28 -9.10 13.52 1.04
N ILE A 29 -10.28 13.02 0.70
CA ILE A 29 -11.27 12.56 1.67
C ILE A 29 -10.69 11.44 2.53
N ILE A 30 -10.07 10.41 1.91
CA ILE A 30 -9.49 9.28 2.63
C ILE A 30 -8.34 9.74 3.54
N LEU A 31 -7.41 10.57 3.02
CA LEU A 31 -6.25 11.04 3.78
C LEU A 31 -6.66 11.95 4.96
N ASN A 32 -7.65 12.82 4.75
CA ASN A 32 -8.19 13.68 5.81
C ASN A 32 -8.89 12.86 6.91
N GLU A 33 -9.63 11.82 6.53
CA GLU A 33 -10.26 10.93 7.50
C GLU A 33 -9.22 10.09 8.25
N ALA A 34 -8.19 9.59 7.55
CA ALA A 34 -7.10 8.84 8.15
C ALA A 34 -6.32 9.68 9.19
N SER A 35 -6.10 10.95 8.91
CA SER A 35 -5.41 11.87 9.82
C SER A 35 -6.09 11.97 11.19
N LYS A 36 -7.42 11.86 11.26
CA LYS A 36 -8.18 11.87 12.52
C LYS A 36 -7.91 10.63 13.38
N PHE A 37 -7.56 9.50 12.76
CA PHE A 37 -7.27 8.25 13.47
C PHE A 37 -5.84 8.14 13.96
N ILE A 38 -4.92 9.04 13.57
CA ILE A 38 -3.52 9.01 14.02
C ILE A 38 -3.45 9.16 15.54
N GLU A 39 -4.07 10.20 16.09
CA GLU A 39 -4.06 10.46 17.54
C GLU A 39 -4.87 9.42 18.32
N LEU A 40 -5.97 8.93 17.75
CA LEU A 40 -6.74 7.84 18.34
C LEU A 40 -5.87 6.60 18.54
N ASN A 41 -5.04 6.27 17.55
CA ASN A 41 -4.17 5.09 17.59
C ASN A 41 -3.10 5.17 18.70
N LYS A 42 -2.77 6.37 19.19
CA LYS A 42 -1.85 6.63 20.31
C LYS A 42 -2.54 6.72 21.66
N SER A 43 -3.87 6.92 21.68
CA SER A 43 -4.64 7.09 22.90
C SER A 43 -4.75 5.79 23.74
N LYS A 44 -5.14 5.93 25.04
CA LYS A 44 -5.39 4.76 25.91
C LYS A 44 -6.60 3.95 25.42
N ASN A 45 -7.70 4.63 25.10
CA ASN A 45 -8.88 3.99 24.51
C ASN A 45 -8.83 4.14 22.99
N LYS A 46 -8.64 3.01 22.30
CA LYS A 46 -8.51 2.96 20.84
C LYS A 46 -9.77 2.41 20.15
N LYS A 47 -10.83 2.10 20.93
CA LYS A 47 -12.08 1.56 20.39
C LYS A 47 -13.09 2.66 20.12
N LEU A 48 -13.79 2.50 18.98
CA LEU A 48 -14.91 3.30 18.53
C LEU A 48 -16.07 2.35 18.17
N ASP A 49 -17.29 2.86 18.16
CA ASP A 49 -18.51 2.12 17.78
C ASP A 49 -19.01 2.48 16.37
N ILE A 50 -18.10 2.97 15.49
CA ILE A 50 -18.45 3.46 14.14
C ILE A 50 -19.02 2.34 13.27
N LEU A 51 -18.42 1.15 13.34
CA LEU A 51 -18.82 -0.04 12.58
C LEU A 51 -19.45 -1.12 13.46
N LYS A 52 -20.06 -0.72 14.59
CA LYS A 52 -20.77 -1.66 15.48
C LYS A 52 -21.93 -2.33 14.75
N GLY A 53 -21.98 -3.66 14.80
CA GLY A 53 -22.96 -4.49 14.10
C GLY A 53 -22.67 -4.67 12.60
N LYS A 54 -21.50 -4.23 12.12
CA LYS A 54 -21.02 -4.46 10.76
C LYS A 54 -20.03 -5.63 10.72
N THR A 55 -20.12 -6.45 9.69
CA THR A 55 -19.25 -7.61 9.49
C THR A 55 -18.19 -7.34 8.46
N GLN A 56 -16.92 -7.44 8.88
CA GLN A 56 -15.73 -7.36 8.02
C GLN A 56 -15.15 -8.75 7.82
N ILE A 57 -14.97 -9.17 6.55
CA ILE A 57 -14.25 -10.41 6.21
C ILE A 57 -12.90 -10.06 5.60
N ASN A 58 -11.81 -10.53 6.20
CA ASN A 58 -10.46 -10.46 5.64
C ASN A 58 -10.13 -11.78 4.94
N LEU A 59 -10.07 -11.74 3.60
CA LEU A 59 -9.89 -12.90 2.73
C LEU A 59 -8.49 -12.87 2.11
N PHE A 60 -7.57 -13.66 2.66
CA PHE A 60 -6.17 -13.66 2.23
C PHE A 60 -5.78 -14.99 1.57
N PHE A 61 -5.51 -14.93 0.26
CA PHE A 61 -5.00 -16.05 -0.56
C PHE A 61 -3.46 -16.06 -0.63
N GLU A 62 -2.82 -14.97 -0.21
CA GLU A 62 -1.37 -14.80 -0.15
C GLU A 62 -0.96 -14.39 1.26
N PRO A 63 0.04 -15.03 1.89
CA PRO A 63 0.49 -14.68 3.24
C PRO A 63 0.90 -13.21 3.37
N SER A 64 0.40 -12.54 4.37
CA SER A 64 0.77 -11.14 4.66
C SER A 64 0.45 -10.75 6.09
N THR A 65 1.38 -11.02 7.01
CA THR A 65 1.21 -10.73 8.43
C THR A 65 0.87 -9.26 8.68
N ARG A 66 1.64 -8.33 8.11
CA ARG A 66 1.43 -6.89 8.35
C ARG A 66 0.08 -6.38 7.82
N THR A 67 -0.26 -6.72 6.58
CA THR A 67 -1.49 -6.20 5.95
C THR A 67 -2.72 -6.80 6.63
N GLN A 68 -2.72 -8.11 6.87
CA GLN A 68 -3.82 -8.80 7.54
C GLN A 68 -4.02 -8.27 8.96
N SER A 69 -2.97 -8.26 9.79
CA SER A 69 -3.06 -7.76 11.17
C SER A 69 -3.49 -6.29 11.23
N SER A 70 -3.05 -5.47 10.28
CA SER A 70 -3.42 -4.06 10.22
C SER A 70 -4.88 -3.84 9.86
N PHE A 71 -5.46 -4.61 8.91
CA PHE A 71 -6.90 -4.56 8.61
C PHE A 71 -7.74 -5.14 9.75
N GLU A 72 -7.30 -6.23 10.37
CA GLU A 72 -7.98 -6.81 11.51
C GLU A 72 -8.02 -5.84 12.69
N LEU A 73 -6.87 -5.21 12.99
CA LEU A 73 -6.78 -4.21 14.04
C LEU A 73 -7.65 -2.98 13.73
N ALA A 74 -7.67 -2.52 12.48
CA ALA A 74 -8.47 -1.39 12.05
C ALA A 74 -9.96 -1.64 12.24
N GLY A 75 -10.49 -2.79 11.79
CA GLY A 75 -11.89 -3.16 11.99
C GLY A 75 -12.27 -3.29 13.45
N LYS A 76 -11.46 -3.99 14.25
CA LYS A 76 -11.69 -4.13 15.70
C LYS A 76 -11.67 -2.79 16.45
N ARG A 77 -10.86 -1.83 16.02
CA ARG A 77 -10.83 -0.47 16.59
C ARG A 77 -12.09 0.33 16.23
N LEU A 78 -12.66 0.09 15.05
CA LEU A 78 -13.91 0.71 14.63
C LEU A 78 -15.16 0.02 15.20
N GLY A 79 -15.02 -1.11 15.89
CA GLY A 79 -16.13 -1.84 16.52
C GLY A 79 -16.79 -2.88 15.61
N ALA A 80 -16.20 -3.20 14.46
CA ALA A 80 -16.70 -4.23 13.55
C ALA A 80 -16.50 -5.65 14.11
N ASP A 81 -17.37 -6.57 13.72
CA ASP A 81 -17.16 -8.01 13.86
C ASP A 81 -16.23 -8.46 12.73
N VAL A 82 -14.99 -8.82 13.11
CA VAL A 82 -13.93 -9.11 12.13
C VAL A 82 -13.64 -10.59 12.06
N MET A 83 -13.82 -11.19 10.88
CA MET A 83 -13.43 -12.55 10.56
C MET A 83 -12.24 -12.55 9.59
N SER A 84 -11.12 -13.15 10.00
CA SER A 84 -9.93 -13.29 9.15
C SER A 84 -9.77 -14.73 8.69
N MET A 85 -9.75 -14.93 7.36
CA MET A 85 -9.61 -16.24 6.72
C MET A 85 -8.29 -16.28 5.94
N ASN A 86 -7.48 -17.29 6.23
CA ASN A 86 -6.30 -17.63 5.44
C ASN A 86 -6.62 -18.87 4.62
N ILE A 87 -6.86 -18.68 3.31
CA ILE A 87 -7.41 -19.71 2.43
C ILE A 87 -6.33 -20.63 1.84
N THR A 88 -5.06 -20.28 1.96
CA THR A 88 -3.94 -21.08 1.42
C THR A 88 -3.95 -22.54 1.86
N ASN A 89 -4.66 -22.88 2.93
CA ASN A 89 -4.64 -24.22 3.51
C ASN A 89 -5.99 -24.98 3.52
N SER A 90 -7.13 -24.39 3.16
CA SER A 90 -8.42 -25.05 3.39
C SER A 90 -9.31 -25.29 2.16
N ALA A 91 -9.72 -24.24 1.45
CA ALA A 91 -10.74 -24.36 0.38
C ALA A 91 -10.13 -24.68 -0.99
N ILE A 92 -9.01 -24.06 -1.35
CA ILE A 92 -8.32 -24.28 -2.64
C ILE A 92 -7.86 -25.74 -2.78
N LYS A 93 -7.43 -26.39 -1.69
CA LYS A 93 -7.06 -27.81 -1.70
C LYS A 93 -8.22 -28.74 -2.03
N LYS A 94 -9.47 -28.25 -1.93
CA LYS A 94 -10.70 -29.01 -2.26
C LYS A 94 -11.24 -28.67 -3.66
N GLY A 95 -10.54 -27.84 -4.44
CA GLY A 95 -10.94 -27.46 -5.80
C GLY A 95 -11.96 -26.30 -5.85
N GLU A 96 -12.21 -25.59 -4.74
CA GLU A 96 -13.11 -24.44 -4.71
C GLU A 96 -12.50 -23.27 -5.48
N THR A 97 -13.29 -22.66 -6.38
CA THR A 97 -12.85 -21.49 -7.15
C THR A 97 -13.01 -20.21 -6.33
N LEU A 98 -12.34 -19.12 -6.77
CA LEU A 98 -12.52 -17.79 -6.18
C LEU A 98 -13.99 -17.33 -6.25
N ILE A 99 -14.71 -17.71 -7.31
CA ILE A 99 -16.12 -17.35 -7.50
C ILE A 99 -16.99 -18.09 -6.48
N ASP A 100 -16.75 -19.38 -6.27
CA ASP A 100 -17.51 -20.17 -5.28
C ASP A 100 -17.30 -19.64 -3.87
N THR A 101 -16.05 -19.32 -3.52
CA THR A 101 -15.71 -18.67 -2.25
C THR A 101 -16.43 -17.32 -2.12
N ALA A 102 -16.43 -16.49 -3.18
CA ALA A 102 -17.10 -15.19 -3.18
C ALA A 102 -18.60 -15.34 -2.95
N MET A 103 -19.27 -16.29 -3.63
CA MET A 103 -20.70 -16.56 -3.50
C MET A 103 -21.05 -17.07 -2.10
N THR A 104 -20.25 -17.98 -1.56
CA THR A 104 -20.42 -18.52 -0.21
C THR A 104 -20.34 -17.40 0.83
N LEU A 105 -19.33 -16.53 0.73
CA LEU A 105 -19.18 -15.40 1.66
C LEU A 105 -20.28 -14.35 1.47
N ASN A 106 -20.70 -14.10 0.24
CA ASN A 106 -21.80 -13.15 -0.04
C ASN A 106 -23.13 -13.62 0.59
N ALA A 107 -23.37 -14.92 0.63
CA ALA A 107 -24.56 -15.50 1.29
C ALA A 107 -24.55 -15.32 2.83
N MET A 108 -23.40 -15.00 3.43
CA MET A 108 -23.28 -14.66 4.85
C MET A 108 -23.54 -13.17 5.13
N HIS A 109 -23.89 -12.39 4.10
CA HIS A 109 -24.22 -10.96 4.18
C HIS A 109 -23.17 -10.09 4.87
N PRO A 110 -21.87 -10.14 4.48
CA PRO A 110 -20.89 -9.23 5.04
C PRO A 110 -21.15 -7.80 4.55
N ASP A 111 -20.73 -6.81 5.34
CA ASP A 111 -20.79 -5.40 4.94
C ASP A 111 -19.56 -4.99 4.13
N ILE A 112 -18.41 -5.64 4.38
CA ILE A 112 -17.17 -5.34 3.67
C ILE A 112 -16.25 -6.57 3.58
N ILE A 113 -15.66 -6.77 2.40
CA ILE A 113 -14.64 -7.80 2.18
C ILE A 113 -13.30 -7.15 1.85
N VAL A 114 -12.27 -7.49 2.60
CA VAL A 114 -10.88 -7.12 2.33
C VAL A 114 -10.20 -8.32 1.69
N ILE A 115 -9.77 -8.18 0.44
CA ILE A 115 -9.16 -9.29 -0.31
C ILE A 115 -7.70 -9.03 -0.66
N ARG A 116 -6.85 -10.06 -0.49
CA ARG A 116 -5.50 -10.12 -1.02
C ARG A 116 -5.32 -11.41 -1.83
N HIS A 117 -4.89 -11.27 -3.09
CA HIS A 117 -4.73 -12.38 -4.02
C HIS A 117 -3.39 -12.29 -4.76
N GLN A 118 -2.86 -13.46 -5.15
CA GLN A 118 -1.62 -13.56 -5.93
C GLN A 118 -1.82 -13.22 -7.41
N ASP A 119 -3.02 -13.42 -7.95
CA ASP A 119 -3.35 -13.17 -9.35
C ASP A 119 -3.96 -11.80 -9.53
N SER A 120 -3.49 -11.07 -10.54
CA SER A 120 -4.00 -9.74 -10.88
C SER A 120 -5.42 -9.83 -11.46
N GLY A 121 -6.31 -8.95 -11.00
CA GLY A 121 -7.72 -8.90 -11.40
C GLY A 121 -8.67 -9.67 -10.49
N ALA A 122 -8.16 -10.48 -9.54
CA ALA A 122 -8.97 -11.23 -8.60
C ALA A 122 -9.88 -10.33 -7.75
N CYS A 123 -9.38 -9.18 -7.31
CA CYS A 123 -10.17 -8.20 -6.54
C CYS A 123 -11.33 -7.64 -7.37
N ASN A 124 -11.10 -7.37 -8.65
CA ASN A 124 -12.14 -6.89 -9.56
C ASN A 124 -13.19 -7.98 -9.84
N LEU A 125 -12.74 -9.22 -10.11
CA LEU A 125 -13.65 -10.34 -10.31
C LEU A 125 -14.57 -10.56 -9.08
N LEU A 126 -14.00 -10.54 -7.88
CA LEU A 126 -14.77 -10.70 -6.65
C LEU A 126 -15.77 -9.57 -6.45
N SER A 127 -15.40 -8.31 -6.73
CA SER A 127 -16.29 -7.15 -6.57
C SER A 127 -17.56 -7.23 -7.43
N GLN A 128 -17.51 -7.96 -8.56
CA GLN A 128 -18.67 -8.20 -9.43
C GLN A 128 -19.59 -9.32 -8.94
N LYS A 129 -19.17 -10.11 -7.97
CA LYS A 129 -19.88 -11.29 -7.46
C LYS A 129 -20.45 -11.12 -6.06
N VAL A 130 -20.16 -10.00 -5.40
CA VAL A 130 -20.63 -9.73 -4.04
C VAL A 130 -21.41 -8.43 -3.95
N ASN A 131 -22.33 -8.38 -2.98
CA ASN A 131 -23.20 -7.21 -2.77
C ASN A 131 -22.55 -6.13 -1.88
N CYS A 132 -21.57 -6.50 -1.07
CA CYS A 132 -20.86 -5.61 -0.15
C CYS A 132 -19.72 -4.84 -0.84
N ALA A 133 -19.13 -3.89 -0.11
CA ALA A 133 -17.91 -3.21 -0.56
C ALA A 133 -16.70 -4.17 -0.58
N VAL A 134 -15.77 -3.95 -1.50
CA VAL A 134 -14.52 -4.70 -1.61
C VAL A 134 -13.33 -3.77 -1.51
N LEU A 135 -12.40 -4.08 -0.60
CA LEU A 135 -11.13 -3.39 -0.44
C LEU A 135 -9.97 -4.29 -0.90
N ASN A 136 -9.18 -3.78 -1.84
CA ASN A 136 -7.98 -4.43 -2.31
C ASN A 136 -6.82 -4.29 -1.30
N ALA A 137 -6.40 -5.41 -0.72
CA ALA A 137 -5.25 -5.52 0.18
C ALA A 137 -3.98 -6.06 -0.51
N GLY A 138 -3.99 -6.10 -1.84
CA GLY A 138 -2.91 -6.53 -2.73
C GLY A 138 -3.40 -7.49 -3.81
N ASP A 139 -3.36 -7.03 -5.06
CA ASP A 139 -3.89 -7.68 -6.25
C ASP A 139 -2.75 -8.03 -7.22
N GLY A 140 -2.21 -9.20 -7.11
CA GLY A 140 -1.13 -9.71 -7.96
C GLY A 140 0.06 -8.76 -8.04
N ARG A 141 0.37 -8.34 -9.29
CA ARG A 141 1.36 -7.31 -9.60
C ARG A 141 0.70 -5.97 -9.94
N ARG A 142 -0.66 -5.88 -9.88
CA ARG A 142 -1.43 -4.74 -10.35
C ARG A 142 -1.40 -3.58 -9.36
N GLU A 143 -2.10 -3.71 -8.21
CA GLU A 143 -2.22 -2.60 -7.27
C GLU A 143 -2.30 -3.03 -5.79
N HIS A 144 -1.94 -2.08 -4.92
CA HIS A 144 -2.12 -2.14 -3.48
C HIS A 144 -2.51 -0.74 -2.96
N PRO A 145 -3.75 -0.28 -3.19
CA PRO A 145 -4.15 1.10 -2.99
C PRO A 145 -3.92 1.60 -1.56
N THR A 146 -4.23 0.79 -0.55
CA THR A 146 -4.02 1.21 0.85
C THR A 146 -2.54 1.36 1.23
N GLN A 147 -1.61 0.74 0.48
CA GLN A 147 -0.19 0.99 0.67
C GLN A 147 0.22 2.35 0.10
N ALA A 148 -0.20 2.68 -1.12
CA ALA A 148 0.09 4.00 -1.68
C ALA A 148 -0.53 5.13 -0.86
N LEU A 149 -1.76 4.95 -0.37
CA LEU A 149 -2.42 5.93 0.50
C LEU A 149 -1.68 6.14 1.83
N LEU A 150 -1.17 5.08 2.47
CA LEU A 150 -0.37 5.25 3.70
C LEU A 150 1.00 5.87 3.41
N ASP A 151 1.60 5.57 2.26
CA ASP A 151 2.84 6.19 1.83
C ASP A 151 2.63 7.70 1.61
N ALA A 152 1.56 8.09 0.90
CA ALA A 152 1.18 9.49 0.73
C ALA A 152 0.89 10.20 2.06
N LEU A 153 0.16 9.56 2.97
CA LEU A 153 -0.10 10.13 4.31
C LEU A 153 1.20 10.34 5.09
N THR A 154 2.15 9.39 5.00
CA THR A 154 3.47 9.51 5.63
C THR A 154 4.25 10.70 5.07
N ILE A 155 4.23 10.87 3.76
CA ILE A 155 4.87 12.01 3.09
C ILE A 155 4.24 13.33 3.55
N ILE A 156 2.91 13.44 3.51
CA ILE A 156 2.18 14.65 3.92
C ILE A 156 2.45 14.98 5.39
N ASN A 157 2.51 13.98 6.26
CA ASN A 157 2.80 14.19 7.68
C ASN A 157 4.18 14.82 7.89
N ARG A 158 5.18 14.43 7.09
CA ARG A 158 6.58 14.91 7.20
C ARG A 158 6.87 16.14 6.34
N ARG A 159 6.30 16.24 5.14
CA ARG A 159 6.60 17.29 4.15
C ARG A 159 5.47 18.30 3.96
N LYS A 160 4.30 18.08 4.57
CA LYS A 160 3.08 18.92 4.50
C LYS A 160 2.35 18.87 3.16
N LYS A 161 3.03 18.59 2.06
CA LYS A 161 2.47 18.47 0.71
C LYS A 161 3.23 17.41 -0.08
N ILE A 162 2.65 16.98 -1.20
CA ILE A 162 3.30 16.07 -2.18
C ILE A 162 3.65 16.84 -3.45
N GLU A 163 2.80 17.79 -3.84
CA GLU A 163 2.98 18.59 -5.05
C GLU A 163 4.38 19.22 -5.11
N GLY A 164 5.05 19.01 -6.24
CA GLY A 164 6.40 19.53 -6.53
C GLY A 164 7.54 18.80 -5.80
N LEU A 165 7.28 17.74 -5.03
CA LEU A 165 8.35 16.90 -4.49
C LEU A 165 8.93 16.00 -5.58
N LYS A 166 10.22 15.76 -5.52
CA LYS A 166 10.92 14.80 -6.35
C LYS A 166 11.13 13.48 -5.58
N ILE A 167 10.58 12.41 -6.09
CA ILE A 167 10.49 11.12 -5.38
C ILE A 167 11.11 10.02 -6.24
N ALA A 168 12.15 9.35 -5.74
CA ALA A 168 12.72 8.18 -6.37
C ALA A 168 12.08 6.90 -5.81
N ILE A 169 11.56 6.03 -6.69
CA ILE A 169 11.12 4.67 -6.38
C ILE A 169 12.14 3.72 -6.97
N CYS A 170 12.84 2.97 -6.11
CA CYS A 170 14.03 2.22 -6.49
C CYS A 170 13.85 0.73 -6.20
N GLY A 171 14.23 -0.13 -7.14
CA GLY A 171 14.31 -1.57 -6.92
C GLY A 171 13.55 -2.42 -7.93
N ASP A 172 12.86 -3.46 -7.48
CA ASP A 172 12.08 -4.35 -8.33
C ASP A 172 10.75 -3.70 -8.75
N ILE A 173 10.78 -2.94 -9.82
CA ILE A 173 9.61 -2.23 -10.33
C ILE A 173 8.66 -3.20 -11.07
N LEU A 174 9.24 -4.14 -11.84
CA LEU A 174 8.51 -5.06 -12.70
C LEU A 174 7.48 -5.90 -11.94
N HIS A 175 7.84 -6.39 -10.74
CA HIS A 175 6.99 -7.27 -9.94
C HIS A 175 6.23 -6.52 -8.82
N SER A 176 6.45 -5.20 -8.68
CA SER A 176 5.93 -4.44 -7.55
C SER A 176 4.58 -3.78 -7.82
N ARG A 177 3.52 -4.32 -7.21
CA ARG A 177 2.22 -3.63 -7.12
C ARG A 177 2.28 -2.33 -6.32
N VAL A 178 3.24 -2.23 -5.38
CA VAL A 178 3.44 -1.01 -4.58
C VAL A 178 4.01 0.11 -5.45
N ALA A 179 4.98 -0.21 -6.33
CA ALA A 179 5.48 0.77 -7.29
C ALA A 179 4.34 1.35 -8.14
N ARG A 180 3.51 0.49 -8.73
CA ARG A 180 2.41 0.92 -9.60
C ARG A 180 1.42 1.83 -8.89
N SER A 181 0.91 1.40 -7.73
CA SER A 181 -0.04 2.24 -6.97
C SER A 181 0.58 3.57 -6.55
N ASN A 182 1.88 3.59 -6.17
CA ASN A 182 2.56 4.85 -5.83
C ASN A 182 2.78 5.74 -7.05
N ILE A 183 3.14 5.19 -8.21
CA ILE A 183 3.28 5.96 -9.45
C ILE A 183 1.97 6.68 -9.76
N TYR A 184 0.84 5.98 -9.77
CA TYR A 184 -0.46 6.59 -10.02
C TYR A 184 -0.79 7.68 -9.02
N LEU A 185 -0.63 7.40 -7.72
CA LEU A 185 -1.01 8.34 -6.67
C LEU A 185 -0.11 9.56 -6.62
N LEU A 186 1.21 9.38 -6.71
CA LEU A 186 2.16 10.48 -6.62
C LEU A 186 2.06 11.41 -7.83
N ASN A 187 1.90 10.87 -9.04
CA ASN A 187 1.64 11.69 -10.24
C ASN A 187 0.32 12.44 -10.11
N MET A 188 -0.76 11.78 -9.65
CA MET A 188 -2.06 12.41 -9.41
C MET A 188 -1.96 13.58 -8.43
N LEU A 189 -1.06 13.49 -7.44
CA LEU A 189 -0.82 14.51 -6.42
C LEU A 189 0.28 15.52 -6.80
N GLY A 190 0.76 15.48 -8.05
CA GLY A 190 1.69 16.47 -8.60
C GLY A 190 3.16 16.33 -8.20
N ALA A 191 3.61 15.13 -7.83
CA ALA A 191 5.02 14.85 -7.61
C ALA A 191 5.76 14.58 -8.93
N GLU A 192 7.07 14.86 -8.97
CA GLU A 192 7.99 14.35 -9.97
C GLU A 192 8.50 12.97 -9.55
N VAL A 193 8.19 11.93 -10.33
CA VAL A 193 8.53 10.55 -9.98
C VAL A 193 9.69 10.04 -10.83
N ASN A 194 10.78 9.65 -10.16
CA ASN A 194 11.91 8.95 -10.75
C ASN A 194 11.79 7.45 -10.46
N ILE A 195 11.96 6.62 -11.47
CA ILE A 195 12.01 5.16 -11.33
C ILE A 195 13.45 4.70 -11.55
N VAL A 196 13.97 3.93 -10.59
CA VAL A 196 15.37 3.45 -10.62
C VAL A 196 15.40 1.94 -10.50
N ALA A 197 15.84 1.25 -11.54
CA ALA A 197 15.93 -0.22 -11.54
C ALA A 197 16.96 -0.74 -12.54
N PRO A 198 17.46 -1.99 -12.36
CA PRO A 198 18.12 -2.72 -13.42
C PRO A 198 17.20 -2.84 -14.64
N THR A 199 17.74 -2.84 -15.85
CA THR A 199 16.95 -2.89 -17.08
C THR A 199 16.00 -4.10 -17.13
N ASN A 200 16.42 -5.25 -16.61
CA ASN A 200 15.61 -6.47 -16.56
C ASN A 200 14.50 -6.45 -15.47
N LEU A 201 14.55 -5.51 -14.54
CA LEU A 201 13.49 -5.26 -13.54
C LEU A 201 12.68 -3.99 -13.85
N MET A 202 12.90 -3.40 -15.01
CA MET A 202 12.15 -2.24 -15.51
C MET A 202 11.03 -2.73 -16.44
N PRO A 203 9.75 -2.38 -16.17
CA PRO A 203 8.66 -2.69 -17.09
C PRO A 203 8.84 -1.96 -18.43
N ASN A 204 8.49 -2.63 -19.52
CA ASN A 204 8.45 -1.97 -20.84
C ASN A 204 7.43 -0.83 -20.82
N GLU A 205 7.77 0.25 -21.52
CA GLU A 205 6.88 1.41 -21.72
C GLU A 205 6.42 2.09 -20.41
N ILE A 206 7.18 1.97 -19.33
CA ILE A 206 6.83 2.56 -18.04
C ILE A 206 6.82 4.10 -18.08
N GLU A 207 7.53 4.71 -19.03
CA GLU A 207 7.52 6.15 -19.30
C GLU A 207 6.11 6.68 -19.61
N ARG A 208 5.22 5.86 -20.14
CA ARG A 208 3.81 6.22 -20.39
C ARG A 208 3.05 6.57 -19.10
N PHE A 209 3.58 6.20 -17.95
CA PHE A 209 3.01 6.60 -16.66
C PHE A 209 3.49 7.96 -16.19
N GLY A 210 4.22 8.74 -17.02
CA GLY A 210 4.68 10.08 -16.67
C GLY A 210 5.79 10.08 -15.64
N VAL A 211 6.74 9.16 -15.75
CA VAL A 211 7.88 9.00 -14.85
C VAL A 211 9.21 9.17 -15.56
N ASN A 212 10.25 9.62 -14.86
CA ASN A 212 11.62 9.62 -15.35
C ASN A 212 12.29 8.28 -15.04
N ILE A 213 13.04 7.72 -16.00
CA ILE A 213 13.65 6.40 -15.89
C ILE A 213 15.16 6.50 -15.72
N PHE A 214 15.70 5.73 -14.80
CA PHE A 214 17.13 5.66 -14.52
C PHE A 214 17.57 4.21 -14.31
N SER A 215 18.69 3.83 -14.91
CA SER A 215 19.40 2.58 -14.64
C SER A 215 20.59 2.77 -13.69
N ASP A 216 20.90 4.00 -13.31
CA ASP A 216 21.95 4.38 -12.36
C ASP A 216 21.33 4.97 -11.10
N MET A 217 21.70 4.39 -9.95
CA MET A 217 21.13 4.76 -8.65
C MET A 217 21.46 6.20 -8.27
N LYS A 218 22.72 6.64 -8.50
CA LYS A 218 23.17 7.99 -8.12
C LYS A 218 22.45 9.07 -8.93
N LYS A 219 22.24 8.82 -10.24
CA LYS A 219 21.51 9.72 -11.12
C LYS A 219 20.02 9.78 -10.76
N GLY A 220 19.41 8.62 -10.48
CA GLY A 220 17.99 8.53 -10.20
C GLY A 220 17.58 9.15 -8.88
N VAL A 221 18.43 9.08 -7.84
CA VAL A 221 18.15 9.70 -6.53
C VAL A 221 18.60 11.14 -6.42
N LYS A 222 19.28 11.68 -7.45
CA LYS A 222 19.84 13.03 -7.42
C LYS A 222 18.76 14.09 -7.16
N ASP A 223 19.00 14.90 -6.13
CA ASP A 223 18.15 16.01 -5.70
C ASP A 223 16.74 15.58 -5.29
N CYS A 224 16.51 14.30 -5.00
CA CYS A 224 15.23 13.79 -4.53
C CYS A 224 14.95 14.20 -3.08
N ASP A 225 13.70 14.54 -2.82
CA ASP A 225 13.16 14.79 -1.48
C ASP A 225 12.88 13.47 -0.72
N ILE A 226 12.62 12.40 -1.48
CA ILE A 226 12.24 11.09 -0.94
C ILE A 226 12.89 10.00 -1.77
N VAL A 227 13.41 8.97 -1.09
CA VAL A 227 13.90 7.75 -1.72
C VAL A 227 13.13 6.57 -1.14
N MET A 228 12.27 5.98 -1.95
CA MET A 228 11.47 4.80 -1.62
C MET A 228 12.14 3.55 -2.19
N MET A 229 12.65 2.69 -1.31
CA MET A 229 13.21 1.41 -1.70
C MET A 229 12.14 0.34 -1.76
N LEU A 230 12.22 -0.54 -2.74
CA LEU A 230 11.33 -1.68 -2.89
C LEU A 230 12.05 -2.97 -2.57
N ARG A 231 11.32 -3.94 -2.02
CA ARG A 231 11.83 -5.27 -1.76
C ARG A 231 12.06 -6.03 -3.08
N LEU A 232 13.18 -6.73 -3.17
CA LEU A 232 13.38 -7.75 -4.21
C LEU A 232 12.40 -8.91 -3.98
N GLN A 233 11.60 -9.22 -5.00
CA GLN A 233 10.56 -10.24 -4.93
C GLN A 233 11.06 -11.56 -5.56
N ASN A 234 12.11 -12.16 -4.97
CA ASN A 234 12.74 -13.38 -5.47
C ASN A 234 11.71 -14.51 -5.69
N GLU A 235 10.66 -14.56 -4.86
CA GLU A 235 9.58 -15.55 -4.96
C GLU A 235 8.67 -15.37 -6.21
N ARG A 236 8.79 -14.24 -6.90
CA ARG A 236 8.05 -13.93 -8.14
C ARG A 236 8.92 -13.99 -9.39
N MET A 237 10.22 -14.23 -9.21
CA MET A 237 11.17 -14.35 -10.29
C MET A 237 11.26 -15.82 -10.71
N THR A 238 10.87 -16.14 -11.95
CA THR A 238 10.89 -17.50 -12.52
C THR A 238 12.23 -17.86 -13.14
N SER A 239 13.18 -16.90 -13.24
CA SER A 239 14.50 -17.04 -13.83
C SER A 239 15.51 -16.16 -13.11
N SER A 240 16.80 -16.35 -13.38
CA SER A 240 17.89 -15.54 -12.82
C SER A 240 17.85 -14.11 -13.36
N PHE A 241 16.95 -13.28 -12.83
CA PHE A 241 16.90 -11.85 -13.15
C PHE A 241 18.10 -11.08 -12.60
N LEU A 242 18.78 -11.63 -11.60
CA LEU A 242 19.92 -11.01 -10.94
C LEU A 242 21.05 -12.02 -10.80
N SER A 243 22.28 -11.57 -11.00
CA SER A 243 23.48 -12.40 -10.88
C SER A 243 23.71 -12.81 -9.40
N SER A 244 23.51 -11.87 -8.47
CA SER A 244 23.58 -12.13 -7.03
C SER A 244 22.98 -10.98 -6.21
N ASN A 245 22.59 -11.27 -4.95
CA ASN A 245 22.16 -10.23 -4.00
C ASN A 245 23.28 -9.22 -3.70
N ARG A 246 24.57 -9.67 -3.70
CA ARG A 246 25.71 -8.79 -3.46
C ARG A 246 25.91 -7.79 -4.59
N GLU A 247 25.81 -8.24 -5.83
CA GLU A 247 25.90 -7.37 -7.01
C GLU A 247 24.73 -6.38 -7.03
N TYR A 248 23.51 -6.86 -6.73
CA TYR A 248 22.36 -5.98 -6.62
C TYR A 248 22.57 -4.88 -5.55
N TYR A 249 23.05 -5.24 -4.36
CA TYR A 249 23.36 -4.28 -3.30
C TYR A 249 24.38 -3.23 -3.75
N GLU A 250 25.44 -3.69 -4.43
CA GLU A 250 26.51 -2.80 -4.92
C GLU A 250 25.96 -1.75 -5.90
N TYR A 251 25.12 -2.14 -6.84
CA TYR A 251 24.62 -1.22 -7.88
C TYR A 251 23.32 -0.51 -7.46
N TYR A 252 22.37 -1.18 -6.84
CA TYR A 252 21.00 -0.70 -6.61
C TYR A 252 20.58 -0.63 -5.13
N GLY A 253 21.34 -1.23 -4.21
CA GLY A 253 21.10 -1.05 -2.78
C GLY A 253 21.31 0.40 -2.35
N LEU A 254 20.45 0.95 -1.50
CA LEU A 254 20.62 2.28 -0.94
C LEU A 254 21.69 2.25 0.16
N THR A 255 22.86 2.79 -0.15
CA THR A 255 24.03 2.88 0.75
C THR A 255 24.24 4.32 1.24
N PRO A 256 25.04 4.53 2.32
CA PRO A 256 25.40 5.87 2.77
C PRO A 256 26.01 6.76 1.68
N ASP A 257 26.74 6.17 0.73
CA ASP A 257 27.35 6.93 -0.37
C ASP A 257 26.36 7.30 -1.46
N LYS A 258 25.35 6.48 -1.73
CA LYS A 258 24.33 6.76 -2.73
C LYS A 258 23.30 7.79 -2.24
N ILE A 259 22.89 7.71 -0.96
CA ILE A 259 21.91 8.66 -0.42
C ILE A 259 22.45 10.11 -0.38
N LYS A 260 23.76 10.33 -0.39
CA LYS A 260 24.36 11.66 -0.46
C LYS A 260 24.02 12.45 -1.73
N PHE A 261 23.57 11.77 -2.79
CA PHE A 261 23.12 12.43 -4.02
C PHE A 261 21.69 12.97 -3.91
N ALA A 262 20.88 12.45 -2.98
CA ALA A 262 19.58 13.03 -2.66
C ALA A 262 19.75 14.30 -1.80
N LYS A 263 18.66 15.02 -1.56
CA LYS A 263 18.69 16.16 -0.63
C LYS A 263 19.15 15.72 0.75
N GLU A 264 19.82 16.59 1.47
CA GLU A 264 20.39 16.27 2.79
C GLU A 264 19.31 15.76 3.77
N ASP A 265 18.10 16.32 3.70
CA ASP A 265 16.96 15.96 4.53
C ASP A 265 16.05 14.90 3.88
N ALA A 266 16.50 14.23 2.81
CA ALA A 266 15.69 13.24 2.08
C ALA A 266 15.17 12.13 2.99
N LEU A 267 13.86 11.86 2.89
CA LEU A 267 13.20 10.79 3.63
C LEU A 267 13.50 9.43 2.97
N LYS A 268 13.72 8.42 3.82
CA LYS A 268 13.90 7.03 3.39
C LYS A 268 12.64 6.24 3.70
N MET A 269 12.05 5.62 2.68
CA MET A 269 10.82 4.84 2.77
C MET A 269 11.04 3.40 2.30
N HIS A 270 10.25 2.48 2.85
CA HIS A 270 10.20 1.10 2.42
C HIS A 270 8.87 0.45 2.83
N PRO A 271 8.10 -0.17 1.92
CA PRO A 271 6.80 -0.75 2.25
C PRO A 271 6.89 -2.01 3.12
N GLY A 272 8.13 -2.54 3.27
CA GLY A 272 8.41 -3.77 4.01
C GLY A 272 7.78 -5.06 3.44
N PRO A 273 8.25 -6.26 3.88
CA PRO A 273 9.46 -6.47 4.67
C PRO A 273 10.69 -6.01 3.90
N MET A 274 11.75 -5.58 4.61
CA MET A 274 13.01 -5.22 3.97
C MET A 274 14.03 -6.36 4.14
N ASN A 275 14.84 -6.57 3.11
CA ASN A 275 16.03 -7.42 3.19
C ASN A 275 17.22 -6.50 3.45
N ARG A 276 17.62 -6.41 4.73
CA ARG A 276 18.73 -5.55 5.17
C ARG A 276 20.02 -6.01 4.51
N GLY A 277 20.81 -5.05 3.99
CA GLY A 277 22.03 -5.36 3.25
C GLY A 277 21.79 -5.88 1.82
N ILE A 278 20.57 -5.75 1.30
CA ILE A 278 20.23 -6.05 -0.10
C ILE A 278 19.61 -4.81 -0.77
N GLU A 279 18.42 -4.35 -0.33
CA GLU A 279 17.81 -3.14 -0.89
C GLU A 279 18.27 -1.87 -0.18
N ILE A 280 18.53 -1.97 1.12
CA ILE A 280 18.87 -0.81 1.96
C ILE A 280 19.90 -1.21 3.03
N ASP A 281 20.87 -0.33 3.26
CA ASP A 281 21.81 -0.45 4.37
C ASP A 281 21.07 -0.37 5.72
N THR A 282 21.53 -1.17 6.69
CA THR A 282 20.90 -1.29 8.00
C THR A 282 20.88 0.05 8.75
N ASN A 283 21.98 0.81 8.70
CA ASN A 283 22.07 2.09 9.41
C ASN A 283 21.13 3.12 8.79
N LEU A 284 20.93 3.09 7.48
CA LEU A 284 19.97 3.97 6.81
C LEU A 284 18.53 3.61 7.12
N ALA A 285 18.22 2.31 7.24
CA ALA A 285 16.89 1.85 7.59
C ALA A 285 16.50 2.21 9.03
N ASP A 286 17.47 2.25 9.93
CA ASP A 286 17.28 2.52 11.36
C ASP A 286 17.55 3.99 11.76
N ASP A 287 17.87 4.86 10.79
CA ASP A 287 18.05 6.30 11.02
C ASP A 287 16.75 6.96 11.54
N ILE A 288 16.71 7.28 12.82
CA ILE A 288 15.52 7.79 13.51
C ILE A 288 15.00 9.11 12.91
N ASN A 289 15.88 9.93 12.35
CA ASN A 289 15.51 11.26 11.86
C ASN A 289 14.94 11.25 10.44
N LYS A 290 15.49 10.40 9.58
CA LYS A 290 15.23 10.42 8.13
C LYS A 290 14.57 9.14 7.60
N SER A 291 14.53 8.05 8.38
CA SER A 291 13.80 6.83 8.03
C SER A 291 12.37 6.89 8.61
N VAL A 292 11.38 6.82 7.73
CA VAL A 292 9.97 6.84 8.12
C VAL A 292 9.30 5.45 8.00
N ILE A 293 10.10 4.39 7.90
CA ILE A 293 9.61 3.01 7.71
C ILE A 293 8.69 2.55 8.85
N LYS A 294 9.02 2.88 10.10
CA LYS A 294 8.17 2.57 11.25
C LYS A 294 6.86 3.38 11.23
N GLU A 295 6.96 4.65 10.84
CA GLU A 295 5.80 5.53 10.71
C GLU A 295 4.84 5.05 9.62
N GLN A 296 5.34 4.52 8.48
CA GLN A 296 4.49 3.90 7.46
C GLN A 296 3.63 2.76 8.04
N VAL A 297 4.18 1.93 8.94
CA VAL A 297 3.42 0.86 9.59
C VAL A 297 2.34 1.41 10.51
N GLU A 298 2.66 2.43 11.30
CA GLU A 298 1.73 3.09 12.22
C GLU A 298 0.57 3.74 11.47
N LEU A 299 0.90 4.56 10.47
CA LEU A 299 -0.09 5.28 9.64
C LEU A 299 -0.93 4.33 8.78
N GLY A 300 -0.40 3.13 8.48
CA GLY A 300 -1.13 2.09 7.78
C GLY A 300 -2.40 1.65 8.49
N VAL A 301 -2.43 1.63 9.82
CA VAL A 301 -3.65 1.32 10.58
C VAL A 301 -4.67 2.44 10.43
N ALA A 302 -4.23 3.71 10.52
CA ALA A 302 -5.11 4.88 10.39
C ALA A 302 -5.76 4.96 9.01
N VAL A 303 -4.99 4.72 7.93
CA VAL A 303 -5.51 4.68 6.55
C VAL A 303 -6.54 3.56 6.37
N ARG A 304 -6.25 2.36 6.90
CA ARG A 304 -7.20 1.23 6.81
C ARG A 304 -8.47 1.47 7.61
N MET A 305 -8.38 2.14 8.77
CA MET A 305 -9.56 2.59 9.51
C MET A 305 -10.39 3.57 8.67
N ALA A 306 -9.77 4.54 8.01
CA ALA A 306 -10.47 5.48 7.14
C ALA A 306 -11.15 4.77 5.96
N CYS A 307 -10.43 3.87 5.27
CA CYS A 307 -11.01 3.09 4.18
C CYS A 307 -12.19 2.23 4.64
N LEU A 308 -12.04 1.48 5.75
CA LEU A 308 -13.13 0.67 6.28
C LEU A 308 -14.36 1.51 6.63
N LYS A 309 -14.18 2.65 7.29
CA LYS A 309 -15.29 3.56 7.61
C LYS A 309 -16.00 4.07 6.36
N ILE A 310 -15.23 4.61 5.40
CA ILE A 310 -15.79 5.27 4.20
C ILE A 310 -16.53 4.29 3.29
N PHE A 311 -16.00 3.08 3.11
CA PHE A 311 -16.56 2.10 2.18
C PHE A 311 -17.59 1.16 2.82
N CYS A 312 -17.76 1.19 4.16
CA CYS A 312 -18.75 0.41 4.89
C CYS A 312 -20.01 1.24 5.25
N GLU A 313 -19.94 2.57 5.15
CA GLU A 313 -21.09 3.50 5.28
C GLU A 313 -21.87 3.54 3.96
#